data_b7fe201a5565cc3fceca446eddbae4ab
#
_entry.id   b7fe201a5565cc3fceca446eddbae4ab
#
_cell.length_a   1.000
_cell.length_b   1.000
_cell.length_c   1.000
_cell.angle_alpha   90.00
_cell.angle_beta   90.00
_cell.angle_gamma   90.00
#
_symmetry.space_group_name_H-M   'P 1'
#
loop_
_entity.id
_entity.type
_entity.pdbx_description
1 polymer ?
#
loop_
_entity_poly.entity_id
_entity_poly.type
_entity_poly.pdbx_seq_one_letter_code
_entity_poly.pdbx_strand_id
1 'polypeptide(L)'
;YNPSTEEITLYTTSQNPHLARIIISAFNGVAPENKLRVIAPDVGGGFGSKIYPYAEEVVCSWASKKIERPVKWVAERSESFLSDCHGRDHVTHVELGIKNDGIMTALKVETIANIGAYASLFATVTPTYLYAPLILGVYNIPVASCNVKAVFTNTAPVDAYRGAGRPEAAFLIERIATEAAKEIG
;
A
#
# COMPACT_ATOMS: atom_id res chain seq x y z
N TYR A 1 -12.93 25.39 6.54
CA TYR A 1 -12.14 26.34 7.36
C TYR A 1 -13.05 27.29 8.09
N ASN A 2 -12.76 27.54 9.34
CA ASN A 2 -13.43 28.54 10.17
C ASN A 2 -12.47 29.74 10.42
N PRO A 3 -12.74 30.93 9.84
CA PRO A 3 -11.84 32.08 10.00
C PRO A 3 -11.71 32.58 11.44
N SER A 4 -12.74 32.40 12.27
CA SER A 4 -12.75 32.91 13.64
C SER A 4 -11.87 32.07 14.59
N THR A 5 -11.77 30.76 14.35
CA THR A 5 -10.98 29.83 15.19
C THR A 5 -9.70 29.38 14.50
N GLU A 6 -9.54 29.68 13.22
CA GLU A 6 -8.50 29.20 12.33
C GLU A 6 -8.42 27.66 12.21
N GLU A 7 -9.53 26.98 12.50
CA GLU A 7 -9.62 25.53 12.47
C GLU A 7 -10.11 25.04 11.12
N ILE A 8 -9.56 23.87 10.71
CA ILE A 8 -10.03 23.11 9.54
C ILE A 8 -10.70 21.84 10.02
N THR A 9 -11.91 21.57 9.51
CA THR A 9 -12.54 20.26 9.65
C THR A 9 -12.58 19.59 8.29
N LEU A 10 -11.89 18.46 8.16
CA LEU A 10 -11.86 17.62 6.97
C LEU A 10 -12.76 16.39 7.19
N TYR A 11 -13.81 16.27 6.37
CA TYR A 11 -14.58 15.02 6.26
C TYR A 11 -14.04 14.22 5.09
N THR A 12 -13.58 13.00 5.34
CA THR A 12 -12.96 12.18 4.29
C THR A 12 -13.27 10.69 4.45
N THR A 13 -13.20 9.95 3.36
CA THR A 13 -13.39 8.50 3.35
C THR A 13 -12.10 7.76 3.70
N SER A 14 -11.49 8.08 4.82
CA SER A 14 -10.24 7.47 5.30
C SER A 14 -10.49 6.28 6.21
N GLN A 15 -9.64 5.25 6.08
CA GLN A 15 -9.55 4.17 7.08
C GLN A 15 -8.58 4.50 8.23
N ASN A 16 -7.89 5.63 8.13
CA ASN A 16 -6.87 6.04 9.09
C ASN A 16 -6.86 7.57 9.31
N PRO A 17 -7.91 8.15 9.94
CA PRO A 17 -8.05 9.60 10.10
C PRO A 17 -6.92 10.23 10.94
N HIS A 18 -6.34 9.49 11.88
CA HIS A 18 -5.23 10.00 12.69
C HIS A 18 -3.97 10.18 11.85
N LEU A 19 -3.66 9.21 10.98
CA LEU A 19 -2.52 9.31 10.06
C LEU A 19 -2.72 10.44 9.05
N ALA A 20 -3.92 10.57 8.48
CA ALA A 20 -4.27 11.68 7.59
C ALA A 20 -4.04 13.04 8.28
N ARG A 21 -4.46 13.18 9.55
CA ARG A 21 -4.22 14.41 10.33
C ARG A 21 -2.73 14.72 10.46
N ILE A 22 -1.93 13.75 10.85
CA ILE A 22 -0.48 13.93 11.02
C ILE A 22 0.18 14.32 9.68
N ILE A 23 -0.13 13.63 8.59
CA ILE A 23 0.49 13.87 7.29
C ILE A 23 0.09 15.26 6.75
N ILE A 24 -1.19 15.61 6.78
CA ILE A 24 -1.67 16.91 6.29
C ILE A 24 -1.08 18.06 7.11
N SER A 25 -0.90 17.88 8.42
CA SER A 25 -0.34 18.92 9.29
C SER A 25 1.19 18.99 9.19
N ALA A 26 1.88 17.87 9.45
CA ALA A 26 3.34 17.86 9.62
C ALA A 26 4.10 17.97 8.30
N PHE A 27 3.60 17.30 7.25
CA PHE A 27 4.31 17.24 5.97
C PHE A 27 3.79 18.24 4.94
N ASN A 28 2.50 18.52 4.91
CA ASN A 28 1.93 19.45 3.94
C ASN A 28 1.74 20.87 4.49
N GLY A 29 1.82 21.06 5.81
CA GLY A 29 1.80 22.39 6.44
C GLY A 29 0.50 23.19 6.25
N VAL A 30 -0.62 22.52 5.95
CA VAL A 30 -1.92 23.19 5.69
C VAL A 30 -2.45 23.87 6.95
N ALA A 31 -2.32 23.21 8.09
CA ALA A 31 -2.64 23.74 9.40
C ALA A 31 -1.83 23.02 10.49
N PRO A 32 -1.58 23.63 11.65
CA PRO A 32 -1.05 22.92 12.81
C PRO A 32 -1.97 21.78 13.23
N GLU A 33 -1.42 20.69 13.78
CA GLU A 33 -2.19 19.50 14.13
C GLU A 33 -3.36 19.79 15.08
N ASN A 34 -3.18 20.68 16.04
CA ASN A 34 -4.21 21.12 16.98
C ASN A 34 -5.32 21.99 16.34
N LYS A 35 -5.14 22.43 15.09
CA LYS A 35 -6.11 23.20 14.31
C LYS A 35 -6.73 22.39 13.17
N LEU A 36 -6.37 21.12 13.03
CA LEU A 36 -6.92 20.21 12.02
C LEU A 36 -7.71 19.07 12.68
N ARG A 37 -8.99 18.99 12.40
CA ARG A 37 -9.86 17.89 12.78
C ARG A 37 -10.18 17.05 11.55
N VAL A 38 -9.86 15.77 11.57
CA VAL A 38 -10.19 14.80 10.51
C VAL A 38 -11.29 13.87 11.00
N ILE A 39 -12.35 13.79 10.24
CA ILE A 39 -13.54 12.98 10.53
C ILE A 39 -13.74 11.97 9.40
N ALA A 40 -13.68 10.70 9.73
CA ALA A 40 -14.08 9.61 8.84
C ALA A 40 -15.48 9.14 9.26
N PRO A 41 -16.54 9.51 8.49
CA PRO A 41 -17.90 8.99 8.74
C PRO A 41 -18.01 7.54 8.29
N ASP A 42 -19.21 7.07 7.95
CA ASP A 42 -19.45 5.73 7.41
C ASP A 42 -18.73 5.54 6.07
N VAL A 43 -17.56 4.90 6.11
CA VAL A 43 -16.60 4.85 4.99
C VAL A 43 -16.93 3.76 3.96
N GLY A 44 -17.64 2.71 4.34
CA GLY A 44 -17.97 1.59 3.46
C GLY A 44 -16.81 0.67 3.12
N GLY A 45 -15.75 0.68 3.95
CA GLY A 45 -14.52 -0.10 3.78
C GLY A 45 -13.37 0.73 3.20
N GLY A 46 -12.13 0.27 3.45
CA GLY A 46 -10.90 0.94 2.99
C GLY A 46 -10.00 0.02 2.18
N PHE A 47 -9.83 -1.23 2.64
CA PHE A 47 -9.09 -2.31 1.96
C PHE A 47 -7.63 -1.98 1.59
N GLY A 48 -7.03 -1.00 2.25
CA GLY A 48 -5.69 -0.47 1.95
C GLY A 48 -5.73 0.81 1.12
N SER A 49 -6.62 0.94 0.15
CA SER A 49 -6.72 2.10 -0.74
C SER A 49 -7.04 3.43 -0.01
N LYS A 50 -7.55 3.39 1.20
CA LYS A 50 -7.91 4.57 1.99
C LYS A 50 -7.01 4.78 3.22
N ILE A 51 -5.78 4.23 3.21
CA ILE A 51 -4.84 4.39 4.33
C ILE A 51 -4.17 5.76 4.30
N TYR A 52 -3.62 6.12 3.15
CA TYR A 52 -2.86 7.36 2.97
C TYR A 52 -3.76 8.50 2.50
N PRO A 53 -3.42 9.74 2.81
CA PRO A 53 -4.15 10.89 2.29
C PRO A 53 -3.80 11.10 0.81
N TYR A 54 -4.82 11.27 0.01
CA TYR A 54 -4.70 11.64 -1.39
C TYR A 54 -4.46 13.15 -1.55
N ALA A 55 -3.93 13.56 -2.69
CA ALA A 55 -3.65 14.96 -2.99
C ALA A 55 -4.90 15.84 -2.83
N GLU A 56 -6.08 15.32 -3.19
CA GLU A 56 -7.37 16.00 -3.11
C GLU A 56 -7.75 16.39 -1.67
N GLU A 57 -7.39 15.56 -0.68
CA GLU A 57 -7.65 15.89 0.74
C GLU A 57 -6.83 17.10 1.19
N VAL A 58 -5.58 17.16 0.75
CA VAL A 58 -4.68 18.28 1.01
C VAL A 58 -5.15 19.54 0.29
N VAL A 59 -5.46 19.41 -1.00
CA VAL A 59 -5.89 20.53 -1.86
C VAL A 59 -7.22 21.09 -1.39
N CYS A 60 -8.21 20.26 -1.05
CA CYS A 60 -9.49 20.73 -0.51
C CYS A 60 -9.33 21.48 0.81
N SER A 61 -8.47 20.98 1.70
CA SER A 61 -8.17 21.62 2.99
C SER A 61 -7.49 22.98 2.79
N TRP A 62 -6.47 23.02 1.93
CA TRP A 62 -5.77 24.27 1.57
C TRP A 62 -6.69 25.28 0.88
N ALA A 63 -7.47 24.84 -0.11
CA ALA A 63 -8.39 25.69 -0.85
C ALA A 63 -9.47 26.29 0.06
N SER A 64 -10.04 25.47 0.96
CA SER A 64 -11.03 25.95 1.93
C SER A 64 -10.48 27.08 2.80
N LYS A 65 -9.23 26.95 3.25
CA LYS A 65 -8.53 28.00 3.99
C LYS A 65 -8.30 29.25 3.14
N LYS A 66 -7.90 29.06 1.88
CA LYS A 66 -7.57 30.15 0.95
C LYS A 66 -8.78 31.02 0.58
N ILE A 67 -9.94 30.39 0.38
CA ILE A 67 -11.16 31.09 -0.03
C ILE A 67 -12.15 31.33 1.11
N GLU A 68 -11.81 30.86 2.34
CA GLU A 68 -12.63 30.97 3.56
C GLU A 68 -14.06 30.38 3.40
N ARG A 69 -14.17 29.31 2.61
CA ARG A 69 -15.44 28.64 2.31
C ARG A 69 -15.25 27.13 2.31
N PRO A 70 -16.34 26.36 2.56
CA PRO A 70 -16.31 24.91 2.36
C PRO A 70 -15.96 24.55 0.91
N VAL A 71 -15.09 23.53 0.76
CA VAL A 71 -14.71 22.95 -0.53
C VAL A 71 -15.05 21.48 -0.49
N LYS A 72 -15.67 20.95 -1.55
CA LYS A 72 -16.01 19.54 -1.69
C LYS A 72 -15.48 19.00 -2.99
N TRP A 73 -14.87 17.81 -2.93
CA TRP A 73 -14.48 17.02 -4.07
C TRP A 73 -15.06 15.62 -3.97
N VAL A 74 -15.45 15.05 -5.08
CA VAL A 74 -15.93 13.66 -5.19
C VAL A 74 -15.38 13.10 -6.49
N ALA A 75 -14.57 12.04 -6.40
CA ALA A 75 -14.02 11.35 -7.56
C ALA A 75 -15.13 10.65 -8.35
N GLU A 76 -15.04 10.73 -9.65
CA GLU A 76 -15.73 9.80 -10.53
C GLU A 76 -14.99 8.46 -10.62
N ARG A 77 -15.66 7.43 -11.10
CA ARG A 77 -15.07 6.09 -11.22
C ARG A 77 -13.82 6.07 -12.11
N SER A 78 -13.85 6.80 -13.21
CA SER A 78 -12.73 6.93 -14.13
C SER A 78 -11.53 7.64 -13.52
N GLU A 79 -11.76 8.68 -12.72
CA GLU A 79 -10.71 9.38 -11.97
C GLU A 79 -10.03 8.42 -10.98
N SER A 80 -10.82 7.66 -10.20
CA SER A 80 -10.28 6.68 -9.26
C SER A 80 -9.42 5.62 -9.93
N PHE A 81 -9.82 5.12 -11.10
CA PHE A 81 -8.98 4.16 -11.85
C PHE A 81 -7.66 4.74 -12.34
N LEU A 82 -7.59 6.04 -12.57
CA LEU A 82 -6.38 6.70 -13.06
C LEU A 82 -5.45 7.17 -11.94
N SER A 83 -5.99 7.54 -10.78
CA SER A 83 -5.25 8.25 -9.73
C SER A 83 -5.10 7.49 -8.42
N ASP A 84 -6.01 6.54 -8.11
CA ASP A 84 -5.91 5.76 -6.88
C ASP A 84 -4.67 4.86 -6.89
N CYS A 85 -4.12 4.60 -5.72
CA CYS A 85 -3.05 3.62 -5.59
C CYS A 85 -3.57 2.21 -5.86
N HIS A 86 -2.77 1.47 -6.61
CA HIS A 86 -3.03 0.07 -6.97
C HIS A 86 -2.30 -0.88 -6.03
N GLY A 87 -2.68 -2.14 -6.01
CA GLY A 87 -1.97 -3.19 -5.28
C GLY A 87 -1.37 -4.22 -6.22
N ARG A 88 -0.29 -4.87 -5.75
CA ARG A 88 0.30 -6.09 -6.32
C ARG A 88 0.82 -5.97 -7.74
N ASP A 89 2.08 -5.57 -7.85
CA ASP A 89 2.78 -5.58 -9.12
C ASP A 89 4.23 -6.02 -8.89
N HIS A 90 4.42 -7.34 -8.94
CA HIS A 90 5.71 -8.01 -8.76
C HIS A 90 6.07 -8.85 -9.96
N VAL A 91 7.32 -8.77 -10.40
CA VAL A 91 7.96 -9.77 -11.26
C VAL A 91 8.93 -10.55 -10.39
N THR A 92 8.67 -11.84 -10.20
CA THR A 92 9.41 -12.67 -9.25
C THR A 92 10.00 -13.90 -9.92
N HIS A 93 11.30 -14.09 -9.74
CA HIS A 93 12.02 -15.32 -10.06
C HIS A 93 12.19 -16.14 -8.79
N VAL A 94 11.86 -17.43 -8.86
CA VAL A 94 11.88 -18.34 -7.72
C VAL A 94 12.64 -19.62 -8.07
N GLU A 95 13.53 -20.03 -7.18
CA GLU A 95 14.23 -21.32 -7.26
C GLU A 95 13.94 -22.10 -5.99
N LEU A 96 13.48 -23.35 -6.13
CA LEU A 96 13.21 -24.26 -5.02
C LEU A 96 14.12 -25.47 -5.09
N GLY A 97 14.91 -25.68 -4.04
CA GLY A 97 15.62 -26.94 -3.82
C GLY A 97 14.69 -27.94 -3.17
N ILE A 98 14.45 -29.08 -3.86
CA ILE A 98 13.61 -30.16 -3.37
C ILE A 98 14.26 -31.52 -3.66
N LYS A 99 14.13 -32.47 -2.74
CA LYS A 99 14.56 -33.86 -2.93
C LYS A 99 13.46 -34.68 -3.63
N ASN A 100 13.83 -35.84 -4.17
CA ASN A 100 12.88 -36.75 -4.81
C ASN A 100 11.80 -37.30 -3.85
N ASP A 101 12.03 -37.20 -2.54
CA ASP A 101 11.06 -37.56 -1.50
C ASP A 101 10.11 -36.42 -1.11
N GLY A 102 10.19 -35.27 -1.80
CA GLY A 102 9.36 -34.09 -1.55
C GLY A 102 9.86 -33.17 -0.46
N ILE A 103 11.02 -33.45 0.20
CA ILE A 103 11.58 -32.59 1.23
C ILE A 103 12.19 -31.33 0.58
N MET A 104 11.66 -30.16 0.93
CA MET A 104 12.17 -28.87 0.50
C MET A 104 13.43 -28.53 1.30
N THR A 105 14.49 -28.12 0.61
CA THR A 105 15.82 -27.87 1.22
C THR A 105 16.27 -26.42 1.18
N ALA A 106 15.85 -25.68 0.16
CA ALA A 106 16.20 -24.28 0.01
C ALA A 106 15.16 -23.53 -0.85
N LEU A 107 14.99 -22.24 -0.58
CA LEU A 107 14.17 -21.32 -1.39
C LEU A 107 14.99 -20.06 -1.69
N LYS A 108 15.08 -19.69 -2.96
CA LYS A 108 15.65 -18.43 -3.40
C LYS A 108 14.60 -17.63 -4.15
N VAL A 109 14.43 -16.36 -3.75
CA VAL A 109 13.42 -15.45 -4.32
C VAL A 109 14.09 -14.15 -4.71
N GLU A 110 13.91 -13.75 -5.96
CA GLU A 110 14.35 -12.47 -6.49
C GLU A 110 13.13 -11.74 -7.06
N THR A 111 12.74 -10.63 -6.44
CA THR A 111 11.54 -9.87 -6.79
C THR A 111 11.90 -8.47 -7.26
N ILE A 112 11.36 -8.07 -8.40
CA ILE A 112 11.26 -6.68 -8.83
C ILE A 112 9.85 -6.23 -8.50
N ALA A 113 9.73 -5.23 -7.61
CA ALA A 113 8.45 -4.69 -7.16
C ALA A 113 8.25 -3.29 -7.75
N ASN A 114 7.19 -3.10 -8.52
CA ASN A 114 6.77 -1.78 -8.98
C ASN A 114 6.23 -0.96 -7.80
N ILE A 115 6.70 0.27 -7.65
CA ILE A 115 6.17 1.25 -6.68
C ILE A 115 5.48 2.45 -7.35
N GLY A 116 5.39 2.43 -8.68
CA GLY A 116 4.75 3.49 -9.48
C GLY A 116 5.64 4.70 -9.72
N ALA A 117 5.04 5.80 -10.13
CA ALA A 117 5.75 7.02 -10.53
C ALA A 117 6.35 7.77 -9.34
N TYR A 118 5.83 7.58 -8.15
CA TYR A 118 6.33 8.13 -6.88
C TYR A 118 5.99 7.21 -5.71
N ALA A 119 6.82 7.23 -4.67
CA ALA A 119 6.59 6.42 -3.49
C ALA A 119 5.36 6.91 -2.72
N SER A 120 4.37 6.05 -2.58
CA SER A 120 3.27 6.22 -1.65
C SER A 120 3.70 5.75 -0.25
N LEU A 121 2.82 5.89 0.74
CA LEU A 121 3.16 5.73 2.15
C LEU A 121 3.71 4.35 2.53
N PHE A 122 3.14 3.28 1.98
CA PHE A 122 3.55 1.89 2.24
C PHE A 122 4.12 1.18 1.01
N ALA A 123 4.37 1.91 -0.08
CA ALA A 123 4.83 1.35 -1.35
C ALA A 123 6.11 0.51 -1.19
N THR A 124 7.06 0.95 -0.37
CA THR A 124 8.31 0.23 -0.12
C THR A 124 8.17 -0.82 0.98
N VAL A 125 7.25 -0.64 1.92
CA VAL A 125 7.04 -1.55 3.06
C VAL A 125 6.31 -2.83 2.63
N THR A 126 5.34 -2.68 1.71
CA THR A 126 4.53 -3.81 1.21
C THR A 126 5.38 -4.93 0.62
N PRO A 127 6.29 -4.68 -0.36
CA PRO A 127 7.09 -5.75 -0.95
C PRO A 127 8.27 -6.20 -0.07
N THR A 128 8.58 -5.49 1.01
CA THR A 128 9.69 -5.84 1.91
C THR A 128 9.18 -6.45 3.20
N TYR A 129 8.81 -5.65 4.19
CA TYR A 129 8.40 -6.12 5.52
C TYR A 129 7.12 -6.95 5.55
N LEU A 130 6.20 -6.73 4.60
CA LEU A 130 4.91 -7.42 4.58
C LEU A 130 4.88 -8.60 3.59
N TYR A 131 5.94 -8.81 2.83
CA TYR A 131 6.10 -9.89 1.85
C TYR A 131 7.28 -10.80 2.17
N ALA A 132 8.50 -10.27 2.17
CA ALA A 132 9.72 -11.07 2.25
C ALA A 132 9.81 -11.98 3.50
N PRO A 133 9.41 -11.57 4.72
CA PRO A 133 9.44 -12.45 5.88
C PRO A 133 8.45 -13.61 5.83
N LEU A 134 7.50 -13.59 4.90
CA LEU A 134 6.39 -14.53 4.82
C LEU A 134 6.50 -15.54 3.67
N ILE A 135 7.57 -15.47 2.87
CA ILE A 135 7.74 -16.31 1.67
C ILE A 135 7.84 -17.80 1.95
N LEU A 136 8.13 -18.20 3.17
CA LEU A 136 8.19 -19.62 3.57
C LEU A 136 6.79 -20.19 3.87
N GLY A 137 5.82 -19.36 4.14
CA GLY A 137 4.47 -19.79 4.49
C GLY A 137 4.46 -20.72 5.70
N VAL A 138 3.88 -21.91 5.53
CA VAL A 138 3.80 -22.95 6.56
C VAL A 138 4.84 -24.07 6.36
N TYR A 139 5.68 -23.94 5.33
CA TYR A 139 6.64 -24.97 4.95
C TYR A 139 7.92 -24.91 5.78
N ASN A 140 8.45 -26.09 6.10
CA ASN A 140 9.75 -26.22 6.79
C ASN A 140 10.88 -26.22 5.74
N ILE A 141 11.41 -25.04 5.42
CA ILE A 141 12.51 -24.88 4.48
C ILE A 141 13.68 -24.28 5.26
N PRO A 142 14.78 -25.04 5.47
CA PRO A 142 15.86 -24.65 6.39
C PRO A 142 16.71 -23.48 5.89
N VAL A 143 16.75 -23.25 4.58
CA VAL A 143 17.54 -22.17 3.97
C VAL A 143 16.66 -21.35 3.05
N ALA A 144 16.63 -20.05 3.26
CA ALA A 144 15.91 -19.13 2.39
C ALA A 144 16.68 -17.84 2.13
N SER A 145 16.56 -17.33 0.91
CA SER A 145 17.08 -16.03 0.50
C SER A 145 15.97 -15.27 -0.25
N CYS A 146 15.77 -14.01 0.11
CA CYS A 146 14.85 -13.14 -0.58
C CYS A 146 15.51 -11.78 -0.84
N ASN A 147 15.59 -11.42 -2.11
CA ASN A 147 16.06 -10.11 -2.54
C ASN A 147 14.92 -9.36 -3.23
N VAL A 148 14.61 -8.18 -2.76
CA VAL A 148 13.56 -7.33 -3.32
C VAL A 148 14.16 -6.03 -3.82
N LYS A 149 13.94 -5.75 -5.10
CA LYS A 149 14.30 -4.48 -5.74
C LYS A 149 13.04 -3.70 -6.05
N ALA A 150 12.80 -2.61 -5.31
CA ALA A 150 11.72 -1.67 -5.60
C ALA A 150 12.15 -0.73 -6.73
N VAL A 151 11.29 -0.55 -7.72
CA VAL A 151 11.58 0.26 -8.92
C VAL A 151 10.48 1.28 -9.18
N PHE A 152 10.87 2.47 -9.58
CA PHE A 152 9.95 3.48 -10.09
C PHE A 152 9.57 3.16 -11.53
N THR A 153 8.31 3.43 -11.86
CA THR A 153 7.77 3.30 -13.21
C THR A 153 6.86 4.49 -13.54
N ASN A 154 6.29 4.52 -14.72
CA ASN A 154 5.34 5.56 -15.13
C ASN A 154 3.86 5.19 -14.89
N THR A 155 3.60 4.28 -13.95
CA THR A 155 2.24 3.88 -13.56
C THR A 155 1.73 4.65 -12.34
N ALA A 156 0.46 4.50 -12.00
CA ALA A 156 -0.06 4.91 -10.69
C ALA A 156 0.75 4.24 -9.56
N PRO A 157 0.86 4.86 -8.38
CA PRO A 157 1.56 4.25 -7.25
C PRO A 157 1.00 2.87 -6.91
N VAL A 158 1.90 1.93 -6.60
CA VAL A 158 1.55 0.60 -6.10
C VAL A 158 1.80 0.58 -4.60
N ASP A 159 0.77 0.34 -3.83
CA ASP A 159 0.79 0.43 -2.37
C ASP A 159 -0.06 -0.70 -1.74
N ALA A 160 -0.42 -0.53 -0.49
CA ALA A 160 -1.17 -1.51 0.26
C ALA A 160 -2.57 -1.76 -0.33
N TYR A 161 -2.83 -3.00 -0.68
CA TYR A 161 -4.16 -3.52 -0.92
C TYR A 161 -4.38 -4.74 -0.01
N ARG A 162 -5.60 -5.06 0.32
CA ARG A 162 -6.05 -6.10 1.26
C ARG A 162 -5.10 -7.30 1.34
N GLY A 163 -4.46 -7.47 2.50
CA GLY A 163 -3.40 -8.45 2.72
C GLY A 163 -1.97 -7.90 2.58
N ALA A 164 -1.75 -6.87 1.73
CA ALA A 164 -0.53 -6.07 1.64
C ALA A 164 0.78 -6.91 1.72
N GLY A 165 1.16 -7.57 0.64
CA GLY A 165 2.35 -8.43 0.56
C GLY A 165 2.11 -9.89 0.97
N ARG A 166 1.18 -10.17 1.86
CA ARG A 166 0.84 -11.54 2.29
C ARG A 166 0.24 -12.39 1.19
N PRO A 167 -0.72 -11.90 0.37
CA PRO A 167 -1.23 -12.67 -0.76
C PRO A 167 -0.16 -13.00 -1.80
N GLU A 168 0.77 -12.08 -2.03
CA GLU A 168 1.90 -12.28 -2.96
C GLU A 168 2.83 -13.38 -2.44
N ALA A 169 3.14 -13.37 -1.14
CA ALA A 169 3.96 -14.41 -0.50
C ALA A 169 3.26 -15.78 -0.52
N ALA A 170 1.97 -15.81 -0.17
CA ALA A 170 1.20 -17.05 -0.20
C ALA A 170 1.09 -17.62 -1.61
N PHE A 171 0.78 -16.79 -2.61
CA PHE A 171 0.72 -17.21 -4.00
C PHE A 171 2.07 -17.79 -4.47
N LEU A 172 3.18 -17.12 -4.15
CA LEU A 172 4.51 -17.55 -4.54
C LEU A 172 4.83 -18.95 -4.04
N ILE A 173 4.71 -19.17 -2.73
CA ILE A 173 5.12 -20.45 -2.12
C ILE A 173 4.20 -21.59 -2.52
N GLU A 174 2.89 -21.36 -2.57
CA GLU A 174 1.93 -22.40 -2.99
C GLU A 174 2.08 -22.73 -4.48
N ARG A 175 2.40 -21.72 -5.31
CA ARG A 175 2.62 -21.94 -6.74
C ARG A 175 3.90 -22.74 -6.99
N ILE A 176 5.02 -22.40 -6.37
CA ILE A 176 6.26 -23.14 -6.57
C ILE A 176 6.18 -24.57 -6.01
N ALA A 177 5.51 -24.76 -4.88
CA ALA A 177 5.27 -26.09 -4.32
C ALA A 177 4.43 -26.96 -5.28
N THR A 178 3.39 -26.38 -5.88
CA THR A 178 2.56 -27.07 -6.88
C THR A 178 3.35 -27.47 -8.13
N GLU A 179 4.19 -26.58 -8.65
CA GLU A 179 5.03 -26.88 -9.81
C GLU A 179 6.08 -27.96 -9.48
N ALA A 180 6.73 -27.85 -8.31
CA ALA A 180 7.69 -28.85 -7.86
C ALA A 180 7.06 -30.24 -7.70
N ALA A 181 5.84 -30.32 -7.15
CA ALA A 181 5.12 -31.59 -7.03
C ALA A 181 4.83 -32.26 -8.39
N LYS A 182 4.58 -31.46 -9.44
CA LYS A 182 4.41 -31.99 -10.80
C LYS A 182 5.69 -32.54 -11.40
N GLU A 183 6.84 -31.93 -11.05
CA GLU A 183 8.15 -32.32 -11.57
C GLU A 183 8.65 -33.64 -10.93
N ILE A 184 8.34 -33.89 -9.67
CA ILE A 184 8.80 -35.08 -8.96
C ILE A 184 7.82 -36.26 -9.03
N GLY A 185 6.57 -36.07 -9.54
CA GLY A 185 5.54 -37.11 -9.69
C GLY A 185 4.66 -37.22 -8.47
#